data_aca6e3d9f4720a6b63cac8f5c9fdb0b9
#
_entry.id   aca6e3d9f4720a6b63cac8f5c9fdb0b9
#
_cell.length_a   1.000
_cell.length_b   1.000
_cell.length_c   1.000
_cell.angle_alpha   90.00
_cell.angle_beta   90.00
_cell.angle_gamma   90.00
#
_symmetry.space_group_name_H-M   'P 1'
#
loop_
_entity.id
_entity.type
_entity.pdbx_description
1 polymer ?
#
loop_
_entity_poly.entity_id
_entity_poly.type
_entity_poly.pdbx_seq_one_letter_code
_entity_poly.pdbx_strand_id
1 'polypeptide(L)'
;SLTSPSVCIYNGEKNKFSFDNCKIFYLSSIRKFSEILDKNLEGQSTLKDYDCPEERYDYISDWVMDILISNDVKNVAIEDYSYGSTGKVFHIAENTGLLKWKLWQSEIKYMVIPPTVIKKFASGKGNANKEKMYESFLFETKRNLQEEFQIKSDKIGNPVSDIVDSYFICKYILDNR
;
A
#
# COMPACT_ATOMS: atom_id res chain seq x y z
N SER A 1 -0.94 -1.27 6.30
CA SER A 1 -2.19 -1.97 6.72
C SER A 1 -1.91 -3.40 7.10
N LEU A 2 -2.55 -3.89 8.17
CA LEU A 2 -2.50 -5.31 8.56
C LEU A 2 -3.61 -6.13 7.88
N THR A 3 -4.65 -5.48 7.40
CA THR A 3 -5.84 -6.17 6.86
C THR A 3 -5.73 -6.44 5.36
N SER A 4 -5.20 -5.49 4.63
CA SER A 4 -4.96 -5.59 3.18
C SER A 4 -3.73 -4.77 2.79
N PRO A 5 -2.52 -5.20 3.20
CA PRO A 5 -1.31 -4.49 2.82
C PRO A 5 -1.21 -4.41 1.30
N SER A 6 -0.72 -3.27 0.81
CA SER A 6 -0.53 -3.02 -0.62
C SER A 6 0.86 -2.47 -0.89
N VAL A 7 1.44 -2.89 -2.00
CA VAL A 7 2.76 -2.47 -2.49
C VAL A 7 2.60 -1.97 -3.91
N CYS A 8 3.01 -0.72 -4.15
CA CYS A 8 3.07 -0.15 -5.48
C CYS A 8 4.53 -0.06 -5.94
N ILE A 9 4.85 -0.64 -7.09
CA ILE A 9 6.17 -0.61 -7.70
C ILE A 9 6.13 0.18 -8.99
N TYR A 10 7.13 1.03 -9.16
CA TYR A 10 7.38 1.75 -10.40
C TYR A 10 8.86 1.68 -10.77
N ASN A 11 9.14 1.27 -12.01
CA ASN A 11 10.48 1.05 -12.54
C ASN A 11 10.66 1.85 -13.84
N GLY A 12 10.50 3.16 -13.78
CA GLY A 12 10.55 4.02 -14.95
C GLY A 12 11.06 5.44 -14.66
N GLU A 13 11.06 6.25 -15.69
CA GLU A 13 11.39 7.68 -15.58
C GLU A 13 10.25 8.45 -14.89
N LYS A 14 10.59 9.42 -14.03
CA LYS A 14 9.62 10.20 -13.26
C LYS A 14 8.49 10.80 -14.12
N ASN A 15 8.81 11.33 -15.29
CA ASN A 15 7.86 11.96 -16.19
C ASN A 15 6.89 10.98 -16.89
N LYS A 16 7.13 9.67 -16.76
CA LYS A 16 6.28 8.60 -17.28
C LYS A 16 5.47 7.89 -16.20
N PHE A 17 5.50 8.41 -14.97
CA PHE A 17 4.73 7.82 -13.88
C PHE A 17 3.23 7.93 -14.16
N SER A 18 2.57 6.80 -14.13
CA SER A 18 1.11 6.68 -14.23
C SER A 18 0.66 5.39 -13.56
N PHE A 19 -0.60 5.30 -13.20
CA PHE A 19 -1.16 4.09 -12.61
C PHE A 19 -0.93 2.86 -13.51
N ASP A 20 -1.15 3.00 -14.82
CA ASP A 20 -1.00 1.90 -15.79
C ASP A 20 0.45 1.43 -15.98
N ASN A 21 1.43 2.23 -15.57
CA ASN A 21 2.85 1.90 -15.62
C ASN A 21 3.38 1.36 -14.27
N CYS A 22 2.56 1.39 -13.21
CA CYS A 22 2.86 0.77 -11.93
C CYS A 22 2.49 -0.71 -11.94
N LYS A 23 3.16 -1.50 -11.07
CA LYS A 23 2.68 -2.81 -10.62
C LYS A 23 2.20 -2.69 -9.19
N ILE A 24 0.99 -3.10 -8.92
CA ILE A 24 0.38 -3.02 -7.59
C ILE A 24 0.02 -4.41 -7.12
N PHE A 25 0.58 -4.80 -6.00
CA PHE A 25 0.33 -6.04 -5.28
C PHE A 25 -0.45 -5.74 -4.02
N TYR A 26 -1.41 -6.59 -3.67
CA TYR A 26 -2.13 -6.45 -2.41
C TYR A 26 -2.63 -7.80 -1.88
N LEU A 27 -2.75 -7.89 -0.56
CA LEU A 27 -3.36 -9.04 0.10
C LEU A 27 -4.82 -8.75 0.43
N SER A 28 -5.66 -9.77 0.34
CA SER A 28 -7.05 -9.70 0.78
C SER A 28 -7.53 -11.02 1.33
N SER A 29 -8.27 -10.98 2.44
CA SER A 29 -8.99 -12.15 2.98
C SER A 29 -10.33 -12.40 2.25
N ILE A 30 -10.75 -11.47 1.40
CA ILE A 30 -11.98 -11.59 0.62
C ILE A 30 -11.62 -12.20 -0.73
N ARG A 31 -12.09 -13.44 -0.97
CA ARG A 31 -11.76 -14.25 -2.14
C ARG A 31 -11.92 -13.49 -3.46
N LYS A 32 -13.05 -12.84 -3.68
CA LYS A 32 -13.31 -12.10 -4.92
C LYS A 32 -12.29 -10.97 -5.20
N PHE A 33 -11.63 -10.46 -4.18
CA PHE A 33 -10.60 -9.43 -4.34
C PHE A 33 -9.21 -10.03 -4.49
N SER A 34 -8.94 -11.18 -3.86
CA SER A 34 -7.65 -11.86 -3.97
C SER A 34 -7.45 -12.63 -5.27
N GLU A 35 -8.49 -12.80 -6.08
CA GLU A 35 -8.44 -13.46 -7.38
C GLU A 35 -8.36 -12.46 -8.56
N ILE A 36 -8.25 -11.15 -8.27
CA ILE A 36 -8.10 -10.15 -9.33
C ILE A 36 -6.67 -10.18 -9.84
N LEU A 37 -6.54 -10.46 -11.13
CA LEU A 37 -5.30 -10.35 -11.89
C LEU A 37 -5.59 -9.52 -13.13
N ASP A 38 -5.16 -8.29 -13.12
CA ASP A 38 -5.22 -7.38 -14.26
C ASP A 38 -3.78 -6.98 -14.65
N LYS A 39 -3.62 -6.26 -15.74
CA LYS A 39 -2.32 -5.85 -16.29
C LYS A 39 -1.34 -5.30 -15.24
N ASN A 40 -1.86 -4.58 -14.26
CA ASN A 40 -1.04 -3.91 -13.25
C ASN A 40 -1.54 -4.08 -11.80
N LEU A 41 -2.60 -4.87 -11.59
CA LEU A 41 -3.14 -5.21 -10.27
C LEU A 41 -3.03 -6.71 -10.04
N GLU A 42 -2.40 -7.11 -8.96
CA GLU A 42 -2.25 -8.50 -8.54
C GLU A 42 -2.74 -8.68 -7.11
N GLY A 43 -3.93 -9.27 -6.97
CA GLY A 43 -4.50 -9.65 -5.69
C GLY A 43 -4.03 -11.04 -5.27
N GLN A 44 -3.69 -11.19 -3.98
CA GLN A 44 -3.32 -12.48 -3.40
C GLN A 44 -4.12 -12.73 -2.13
N SER A 45 -4.43 -14.00 -1.87
CA SER A 45 -5.10 -14.40 -0.63
C SER A 45 -4.15 -14.27 0.55
N THR A 46 -4.62 -13.64 1.63
CA THR A 46 -3.94 -13.75 2.92
C THR A 46 -4.36 -15.03 3.64
N LEU A 47 -3.58 -15.49 4.58
CA LEU A 47 -4.00 -16.55 5.51
C LEU A 47 -5.26 -16.07 6.25
N LYS A 48 -6.19 -16.99 6.50
CA LYS A 48 -7.43 -16.65 7.22
C LYS A 48 -7.18 -16.54 8.71
N ASP A 49 -6.40 -17.49 9.23
CA ASP A 49 -6.10 -17.64 10.66
C ASP A 49 -4.59 -17.65 10.84
N TYR A 50 -4.13 -16.99 11.87
CA TYR A 50 -2.76 -16.97 12.34
C TYR A 50 -2.73 -17.44 13.78
N ASP A 51 -1.77 -18.26 14.16
CA ASP A 51 -1.64 -18.78 15.51
C ASP A 51 -1.29 -17.68 16.51
N CYS A 52 -0.56 -16.66 16.05
CA CYS A 52 -0.20 -15.49 16.85
C CYS A 52 -0.03 -14.24 15.98
N PRO A 53 0.02 -13.04 16.59
CA PRO A 53 0.27 -11.80 15.85
C PRO A 53 1.62 -11.80 15.10
N GLU A 54 2.65 -12.39 15.68
CA GLU A 54 4.01 -12.45 15.15
C GLU A 54 4.06 -13.24 13.84
N GLU A 55 3.34 -14.35 13.75
CA GLU A 55 3.21 -15.11 12.49
C GLU A 55 2.62 -14.26 11.37
N ARG A 56 1.61 -13.46 11.70
CA ARG A 56 1.02 -12.53 10.76
C ARG A 56 2.01 -11.45 10.28
N TYR A 57 2.80 -10.91 11.19
CA TYR A 57 3.80 -9.89 10.85
C TYR A 57 4.90 -10.47 9.99
N ASP A 58 5.34 -11.67 10.30
CA ASP A 58 6.35 -12.40 9.53
C ASP A 58 5.82 -12.68 8.11
N TYR A 59 4.64 -13.26 7.99
CA TYR A 59 3.98 -13.51 6.71
C TYR A 59 3.85 -12.25 5.83
N ILE A 60 3.34 -11.15 6.40
CA ILE A 60 3.17 -9.89 5.67
C ILE A 60 4.53 -9.31 5.25
N SER A 61 5.51 -9.32 6.15
CA SER A 61 6.83 -8.78 5.87
C SER A 61 7.59 -9.61 4.85
N ASP A 62 7.49 -10.94 4.87
CA ASP A 62 8.09 -11.81 3.86
C ASP A 62 7.44 -11.61 2.50
N TRP A 63 6.11 -11.55 2.44
CA TRP A 63 5.40 -11.23 1.21
C TRP A 63 5.87 -9.90 0.59
N VAL A 64 6.06 -8.86 1.39
CA VAL A 64 6.61 -7.59 0.91
C VAL A 64 8.04 -7.79 0.40
N MET A 65 8.91 -8.47 1.16
CA MET A 65 10.31 -8.69 0.77
C MET A 65 10.42 -9.48 -0.53
N ASP A 66 9.61 -10.52 -0.72
CA ASP A 66 9.57 -11.32 -1.95
C ASP A 66 9.24 -10.46 -3.17
N ILE A 67 8.23 -9.56 -3.04
CA ILE A 67 7.89 -8.62 -4.09
C ILE A 67 9.05 -7.67 -4.41
N LEU A 68 9.68 -7.10 -3.38
CA LEU A 68 10.77 -6.13 -3.56
C LEU A 68 11.99 -6.79 -4.22
N ILE A 69 12.37 -7.97 -3.78
CA ILE A 69 13.51 -8.73 -4.31
C ILE A 69 13.24 -9.17 -5.76
N SER A 70 12.07 -9.74 -6.01
CA SER A 70 11.68 -10.22 -7.36
C SER A 70 11.58 -9.10 -8.39
N ASN A 71 11.40 -7.85 -7.97
CA ASN A 71 11.34 -6.69 -8.85
C ASN A 71 12.59 -5.79 -8.76
N ASP A 72 13.67 -6.25 -8.13
CA ASP A 72 14.96 -5.52 -7.97
C ASP A 72 14.78 -4.10 -7.39
N VAL A 73 13.89 -3.93 -6.42
CA VAL A 73 13.59 -2.64 -5.80
C VAL A 73 14.74 -2.19 -4.90
N LYS A 74 15.26 -0.98 -5.12
CA LYS A 74 16.39 -0.43 -4.36
C LYS A 74 16.00 0.61 -3.31
N ASN A 75 14.82 1.21 -3.46
CA ASN A 75 14.37 2.28 -2.58
C ASN A 75 12.89 2.09 -2.26
N VAL A 76 12.57 2.14 -0.98
CA VAL A 76 11.24 1.90 -0.46
C VAL A 76 10.74 3.12 0.31
N ALA A 77 9.46 3.45 0.16
CA ALA A 77 8.76 4.37 1.05
C ALA A 77 7.71 3.60 1.84
N ILE A 78 7.66 3.82 3.13
CA ILE A 78 6.72 3.20 4.06
C ILE A 78 5.90 4.31 4.69
N GLU A 79 4.58 4.16 4.71
CA GLU A 79 3.74 5.05 5.52
C GLU A 79 4.01 4.81 7.01
N ASP A 80 4.18 5.89 7.75
CA ASP A 80 4.30 5.83 9.21
C ASP A 80 2.96 5.50 9.86
N TYR A 81 3.00 5.00 11.09
CA TYR A 81 1.77 4.77 11.85
C TYR A 81 1.27 6.08 12.46
N SER A 82 -0.07 6.21 12.49
CA SER A 82 -0.71 7.36 13.11
C SER A 82 -0.78 7.20 14.63
N TYR A 83 -0.18 8.11 15.39
CA TYR A 83 -0.24 8.12 16.85
C TYR A 83 -1.67 8.29 17.41
N GLY A 84 -2.60 8.77 16.61
CA GLY A 84 -4.01 8.88 16.98
C GLY A 84 -4.83 7.60 16.82
N SER A 85 -4.23 6.51 16.34
CA SER A 85 -4.93 5.23 16.16
C SER A 85 -5.02 4.50 17.50
N THR A 86 -6.22 4.38 18.06
CA THR A 86 -6.44 3.67 19.31
C THR A 86 -6.44 2.15 19.11
N GLY A 87 -5.76 1.41 20.01
CA GLY A 87 -5.84 -0.05 20.15
C GLY A 87 -4.96 -0.86 19.19
N LYS A 88 -4.94 -0.57 17.91
CA LYS A 88 -4.19 -1.36 16.90
C LYS A 88 -2.82 -0.78 16.54
N VAL A 89 -2.46 0.38 17.06
CA VAL A 89 -1.21 1.08 16.71
C VAL A 89 0.03 0.26 17.06
N PHE A 90 0.01 -0.48 18.18
CA PHE A 90 1.14 -1.32 18.59
C PHE A 90 1.38 -2.47 17.60
N HIS A 91 0.33 -3.17 17.18
CA HIS A 91 0.44 -4.23 16.17
C HIS A 91 0.93 -3.70 14.82
N ILE A 92 0.50 -2.50 14.43
CA ILE A 92 1.00 -1.84 13.20
C ILE A 92 2.49 -1.49 13.37
N ALA A 93 2.88 -0.98 14.54
CA ALA A 93 4.27 -0.61 14.82
C ALA A 93 5.19 -1.83 14.83
N GLU A 94 4.77 -2.94 15.44
CA GLU A 94 5.51 -4.22 15.48
C GLU A 94 5.70 -4.78 14.06
N ASN A 95 4.63 -4.87 13.28
CA ASN A 95 4.70 -5.30 11.88
C ASN A 95 5.62 -4.40 11.05
N THR A 96 5.51 -3.08 11.20
CA THR A 96 6.37 -2.13 10.48
C THR A 96 7.82 -2.23 10.95
N GLY A 97 8.04 -2.47 12.24
CA GLY A 97 9.38 -2.68 12.81
C GLY A 97 10.07 -3.91 12.21
N LEU A 98 9.34 -5.02 12.10
CA LEU A 98 9.86 -6.25 11.47
C LEU A 98 10.20 -6.04 9.99
N LEU A 99 9.34 -5.36 9.24
CA LEU A 99 9.62 -5.02 7.84
C LEU A 99 10.87 -4.13 7.71
N LYS A 100 10.99 -3.10 8.54
CA LYS A 100 12.19 -2.22 8.55
C LYS A 100 13.47 -3.00 8.85
N TRP A 101 13.40 -3.96 9.77
CA TRP A 101 14.54 -4.82 10.09
C TRP A 101 14.94 -5.72 8.91
N LYS A 102 13.98 -6.35 8.22
CA LYS A 102 14.25 -7.16 7.01
C LYS A 102 14.83 -6.31 5.87
N LEU A 103 14.32 -5.10 5.65
CA LEU A 103 14.86 -4.15 4.69
C LEU A 103 16.31 -3.77 4.99
N TRP A 104 16.62 -3.47 6.27
CA TRP A 104 17.97 -3.16 6.72
C TRP A 104 18.92 -4.33 6.50
N GLN A 105 18.52 -5.55 6.85
CA GLN A 105 19.32 -6.76 6.60
C GLN A 105 19.61 -6.99 5.11
N SER A 106 18.68 -6.65 4.25
CA SER A 106 18.79 -6.80 2.79
C SER A 106 19.45 -5.60 2.11
N GLU A 107 19.96 -4.63 2.87
CA GLU A 107 20.58 -3.38 2.39
C GLU A 107 19.66 -2.55 1.47
N ILE A 108 18.34 -2.75 1.55
CA ILE A 108 17.36 -1.97 0.81
C ILE A 108 17.10 -0.64 1.54
N LYS A 109 17.36 0.47 0.86
CA LYS A 109 17.14 1.80 1.43
C LYS A 109 15.65 2.10 1.58
N TYR A 110 15.25 2.61 2.73
CA TYR A 110 13.86 3.00 2.95
C TYR A 110 13.74 4.37 3.61
N MET A 111 12.59 5.00 3.40
CA MET A 111 12.16 6.20 4.13
C MET A 111 10.78 5.97 4.73
N VAL A 112 10.52 6.64 5.84
CA VAL A 112 9.21 6.59 6.52
C VAL A 112 8.54 7.94 6.35
N ILE A 113 7.28 7.94 5.90
CA ILE A 113 6.56 9.15 5.52
C ILE A 113 5.28 9.25 6.36
N PRO A 114 5.08 10.35 7.10
CA PRO A 114 3.84 10.55 7.86
C PRO A 114 2.59 10.53 6.98
N PRO A 115 1.48 9.91 7.41
CA PRO A 115 0.23 9.87 6.65
C PRO A 115 -0.28 11.25 6.24
N THR A 116 -0.11 12.25 7.09
CA THR A 116 -0.53 13.64 6.83
C THR A 116 0.23 14.27 5.65
N VAL A 117 1.47 13.85 5.40
CA VAL A 117 2.28 14.30 4.27
C VAL A 117 1.73 13.72 2.98
N ILE A 118 1.47 12.41 2.93
CA ILE A 118 0.90 11.75 1.76
C ILE A 118 -0.49 12.29 1.44
N LYS A 119 -1.34 12.45 2.46
CA LYS A 119 -2.68 13.03 2.30
C LYS A 119 -2.64 14.45 1.74
N LYS A 120 -1.72 15.29 2.24
CA LYS A 120 -1.53 16.66 1.74
C LYS A 120 -1.03 16.65 0.29
N PHE A 121 -0.10 15.77 -0.03
CA PHE A 121 0.43 15.61 -1.39
C PHE A 121 -0.65 15.19 -2.39
N ALA A 122 -1.46 14.19 -2.03
CA ALA A 122 -2.50 13.64 -2.89
C ALA A 122 -3.72 14.56 -3.07
N SER A 123 -4.19 15.18 -1.98
CA SER A 123 -5.50 15.87 -1.95
C SER A 123 -5.44 17.37 -1.61
N GLY A 124 -4.24 17.90 -1.35
CA GLY A 124 -4.04 19.25 -0.83
C GLY A 124 -4.35 19.43 0.67
N LYS A 125 -4.88 18.39 1.37
CA LYS A 125 -5.27 18.45 2.78
C LYS A 125 -4.66 17.29 3.58
N GLY A 126 -3.87 17.59 4.62
CA GLY A 126 -3.20 16.59 5.45
C GLY A 126 -4.16 15.75 6.33
N ASN A 127 -5.41 16.18 6.50
CA ASN A 127 -6.46 15.46 7.23
C ASN A 127 -7.50 14.81 6.29
N ALA A 128 -7.18 14.61 5.01
CA ALA A 128 -8.08 13.96 4.07
C ALA A 128 -8.53 12.58 4.58
N ASN A 129 -9.83 12.28 4.39
CA ASN A 129 -10.37 10.95 4.62
C ASN A 129 -10.18 10.04 3.39
N LYS A 130 -10.60 8.78 3.48
CA LYS A 130 -10.46 7.79 2.41
C LYS A 130 -11.19 8.21 1.13
N GLU A 131 -12.37 8.79 1.25
CA GLU A 131 -13.18 9.27 0.14
C GLU A 131 -12.44 10.37 -0.62
N LYS A 132 -11.86 11.34 0.11
CA LYS A 132 -11.10 12.44 -0.52
C LYS A 132 -9.82 11.97 -1.19
N MET A 133 -9.13 10.99 -0.61
CA MET A 133 -7.97 10.34 -1.22
C MET A 133 -8.38 9.63 -2.52
N TYR A 134 -9.49 8.90 -2.49
CA TYR A 134 -10.02 8.21 -3.66
C TYR A 134 -10.48 9.17 -4.77
N GLU A 135 -11.16 10.27 -4.44
CA GLU A 135 -11.51 11.31 -5.41
C GLU A 135 -10.27 11.84 -6.14
N SER A 136 -9.20 12.09 -5.38
CA SER A 136 -7.92 12.56 -5.96
C SER A 136 -7.30 11.51 -6.88
N PHE A 137 -7.35 10.24 -6.48
CA PHE A 137 -6.90 9.11 -7.28
C PHE A 137 -7.71 8.98 -8.59
N LEU A 138 -9.03 9.00 -8.49
CA LEU A 138 -9.94 8.92 -9.64
C LEU A 138 -9.73 10.09 -10.61
N PHE A 139 -9.56 11.30 -10.06
CA PHE A 139 -9.29 12.49 -10.88
C PHE A 139 -7.97 12.37 -11.66
N GLU A 140 -6.93 11.87 -11.01
CA GLU A 140 -5.60 11.74 -11.61
C GLU A 140 -5.52 10.58 -12.60
N THR A 141 -5.98 9.40 -12.19
CA THR A 141 -5.77 8.15 -12.95
C THR A 141 -6.88 7.83 -13.94
N LYS A 142 -8.06 8.39 -13.75
CA LYS A 142 -9.31 8.05 -14.45
C LYS A 142 -9.74 6.58 -14.27
N ARG A 143 -9.16 5.87 -13.29
CA ARG A 143 -9.48 4.47 -12.99
C ARG A 143 -10.48 4.40 -11.83
N ASN A 144 -11.60 3.74 -12.05
CA ASN A 144 -12.63 3.53 -11.03
C ASN A 144 -12.48 2.13 -10.39
N LEU A 145 -11.61 2.04 -9.39
CA LEU A 145 -11.35 0.77 -8.70
C LEU A 145 -12.60 0.19 -8.03
N GLN A 146 -13.56 1.00 -7.58
CA GLN A 146 -14.80 0.46 -7.01
C GLN A 146 -15.63 -0.31 -8.05
N GLU A 147 -15.72 0.19 -9.27
CA GLU A 147 -16.39 -0.51 -10.38
C GLU A 147 -15.60 -1.75 -10.79
N GLU A 148 -14.28 -1.64 -10.95
CA GLU A 148 -13.40 -2.76 -11.30
C GLU A 148 -13.48 -3.90 -10.29
N PHE A 149 -13.56 -3.57 -8.99
CA PHE A 149 -13.73 -4.52 -7.89
C PHE A 149 -15.20 -4.92 -7.64
N GLN A 150 -16.14 -4.40 -8.43
CA GLN A 150 -17.58 -4.63 -8.29
C GLN A 150 -18.09 -4.34 -6.87
N ILE A 151 -17.62 -3.24 -6.27
CA ILE A 151 -18.00 -2.80 -4.94
C ILE A 151 -19.24 -1.92 -5.05
N LYS A 152 -20.34 -2.34 -4.41
CA LYS A 152 -21.61 -1.61 -4.43
C LYS A 152 -21.74 -0.54 -3.34
N SER A 153 -20.79 -0.46 -2.43
CA SER A 153 -20.79 0.49 -1.33
C SER A 153 -20.26 1.84 -1.77
N ASP A 154 -20.89 2.92 -1.33
CA ASP A 154 -20.38 4.29 -1.52
C ASP A 154 -19.17 4.60 -0.63
N LYS A 155 -18.91 3.76 0.39
CA LYS A 155 -17.77 3.91 1.29
C LYS A 155 -16.50 3.28 0.68
N ILE A 156 -15.42 4.02 0.73
CA ILE A 156 -14.11 3.51 0.31
C ILE A 156 -13.53 2.64 1.42
N GLY A 157 -13.47 1.34 1.14
CA GLY A 157 -12.91 0.32 2.03
C GLY A 157 -11.66 -0.33 1.46
N ASN A 158 -11.15 -1.33 2.18
CA ASN A 158 -10.04 -2.16 1.74
C ASN A 158 -10.53 -3.20 0.70
N PRO A 159 -9.71 -3.56 -0.29
CA PRO A 159 -8.32 -3.15 -0.52
C PRO A 159 -8.17 -1.81 -1.25
N VAL A 160 -9.25 -1.21 -1.76
CA VAL A 160 -9.19 0.00 -2.60
C VAL A 160 -8.46 1.14 -1.90
N SER A 161 -8.76 1.42 -0.62
CA SER A 161 -8.06 2.48 0.11
C SER A 161 -6.56 2.23 0.23
N ASP A 162 -6.13 0.98 0.47
CA ASP A 162 -4.71 0.66 0.63
C ASP A 162 -3.96 0.72 -0.72
N ILE A 163 -4.63 0.38 -1.82
CA ILE A 163 -4.10 0.56 -3.20
C ILE A 163 -3.88 2.05 -3.48
N VAL A 164 -4.85 2.89 -3.17
CA VAL A 164 -4.76 4.35 -3.35
C VAL A 164 -3.60 4.94 -2.55
N ASP A 165 -3.46 4.55 -1.29
CA ASP A 165 -2.39 5.03 -0.41
C ASP A 165 -1.02 4.59 -0.96
N SER A 166 -0.86 3.32 -1.37
CA SER A 166 0.40 2.81 -1.94
C SER A 166 0.79 3.51 -3.25
N TYR A 167 -0.18 3.84 -4.10
CA TYR A 167 0.04 4.61 -5.32
C TYR A 167 0.59 6.01 -5.01
N PHE A 168 -0.03 6.76 -4.10
CA PHE A 168 0.43 8.10 -3.75
C PHE A 168 1.75 8.10 -2.98
N ILE A 169 2.04 7.07 -2.19
CA ILE A 169 3.35 6.89 -1.55
C ILE A 169 4.44 6.70 -2.62
N CYS A 170 4.18 5.84 -3.62
CA CYS A 170 5.11 5.59 -4.72
C CYS A 170 5.34 6.87 -5.54
N LYS A 171 4.29 7.63 -5.85
CA LYS A 171 4.40 8.91 -6.54
C LYS A 171 5.20 9.94 -5.73
N TYR A 172 4.91 10.04 -4.44
CA TYR A 172 5.58 10.99 -3.55
C TYR A 172 7.10 10.78 -3.52
N ILE A 173 7.57 9.54 -3.40
CA ILE A 173 9.02 9.26 -3.37
C ILE A 173 9.70 9.62 -4.70
N LEU A 174 9.01 9.48 -5.82
CA LEU A 174 9.54 9.87 -7.14
C LEU A 174 9.61 11.40 -7.29
N ASP A 175 8.65 12.12 -6.74
CA ASP A 175 8.59 13.57 -6.85
C ASP A 175 9.58 14.29 -5.92
N ASN A 176 10.02 13.63 -4.85
CA ASN A 176 10.88 14.20 -3.82
C ASN A 176 12.31 13.56 -3.78
N ARG A 177 12.70 12.91 -4.87
CA ARG A 177 14.08 12.44 -5.10
C ARG A 177 14.94 13.47 -5.76
#